data_3efc4b31559bb4365b945e590907eae5
#
_entry.id   3efc4b31559bb4365b945e590907eae5
#
_cell.length_a   1.000
_cell.length_b   1.000
_cell.length_c   1.000
_cell.angle_alpha   90.00
_cell.angle_beta   90.00
_cell.angle_gamma   90.00
#
_symmetry.space_group_name_H-M   'P 1'
#
loop_
_entity.id
_entity.type
_entity.pdbx_description
1 polymer ?
#
loop_
_entity_poly.entity_id
_entity_poly.type
_entity_poly.pdbx_seq_one_letter_code
_entity_poly.pdbx_strand_id
1 'polypeptide(L)'
;MSPVMWRSLEDLADDPRLVETVSREFPLYADEMLAPSRRDFLRLMGASVALAGMTACRRWPTEHIVPFAHMPEGYVPGSALQFASSFDVSGAGRGVLVTSFDGRPVKIEGNPLHPASLGATDPTTQAAVLELYDPDRSVGLLERGASAEGASRRWSEFAKAMEPVLAAHRASGGTGLRVLAEPSSSPTQVALRARFAAAFPKASWVEWDPLTRDAEREGLRLAFSRPVRRHLDLGRADVVASFDCDLLFDDPQSIAHARAWAQSRRGAGGTMIRLWSVETTLSLTGGAADHRIAVKSGLVPVALGRLAERLKRAGVPLPSEVDRFGSHAFDDPRLDRMAADLLAARGRAVVAVGPAHPAAAHALAAAINAGLSSGAVRYTDVPDPDRPPHAKAVLTLAH
;
A
#
# COMPACT_ATOMS: atom_id res chain seq x y z
N MET A 1 -7.83 -47.21 -35.47
CA MET A 1 -6.91 -46.60 -34.49
C MET A 1 -7.16 -45.10 -34.51
N SER A 2 -7.63 -44.54 -33.43
CA SER A 2 -7.78 -43.07 -33.34
C SER A 2 -6.40 -42.46 -33.25
N PRO A 3 -6.09 -41.39 -33.98
CA PRO A 3 -4.82 -40.71 -33.86
C PRO A 3 -4.67 -40.19 -32.40
N VAL A 4 -3.59 -40.62 -31.77
CA VAL A 4 -3.19 -40.14 -30.45
C VAL A 4 -2.81 -38.68 -30.62
N MET A 5 -3.43 -37.79 -29.84
CA MET A 5 -3.05 -36.39 -29.81
C MET A 5 -2.14 -36.15 -28.61
N TRP A 6 -0.90 -35.74 -28.87
CA TRP A 6 0.09 -35.43 -27.85
C TRP A 6 -0.15 -34.00 -27.31
N ARG A 7 0.12 -33.81 -26.02
CA ARG A 7 -0.06 -32.54 -25.30
C ARG A 7 1.25 -31.77 -25.14
N SER A 8 2.36 -32.48 -25.18
CA SER A 8 3.69 -31.93 -25.08
C SER A 8 4.68 -32.73 -25.94
N LEU A 9 5.92 -32.24 -26.08
CA LEU A 9 6.99 -32.95 -26.75
C LEU A 9 7.44 -34.20 -26.00
N GLU A 10 7.34 -34.17 -24.67
CA GLU A 10 7.63 -35.30 -23.78
C GLU A 10 6.58 -36.39 -23.92
N ASP A 11 5.31 -36.04 -24.14
CA ASP A 11 4.20 -36.93 -24.40
C ASP A 11 4.39 -37.61 -25.79
N LEU A 12 4.86 -36.86 -26.79
CA LEU A 12 5.21 -37.36 -28.10
C LEU A 12 6.41 -38.36 -28.07
N ALA A 13 7.36 -38.10 -27.17
CA ALA A 13 8.57 -38.88 -27.00
C ALA A 13 8.40 -40.10 -26.07
N ASP A 14 7.19 -40.31 -25.51
CA ASP A 14 6.91 -41.33 -24.48
C ASP A 14 7.90 -41.22 -23.29
N ASP A 15 8.27 -39.99 -22.87
CA ASP A 15 9.23 -39.78 -21.79
C ASP A 15 8.62 -40.20 -20.44
N PRO A 16 9.16 -41.22 -19.75
CA PRO A 16 8.63 -41.69 -18.47
C PRO A 16 8.65 -40.62 -17.38
N ARG A 17 9.49 -39.59 -17.50
CA ARG A 17 9.53 -38.43 -16.56
C ARG A 17 8.27 -37.59 -16.61
N LEU A 18 7.53 -37.58 -17.74
CA LEU A 18 6.23 -36.91 -17.83
C LEU A 18 5.22 -37.54 -16.87
N VAL A 19 5.14 -38.85 -16.84
CA VAL A 19 4.23 -39.63 -15.97
C VAL A 19 4.55 -39.36 -14.49
N GLU A 20 5.85 -39.39 -14.15
CA GLU A 20 6.30 -39.11 -12.78
C GLU A 20 5.98 -37.67 -12.36
N THR A 21 6.19 -36.68 -13.23
CA THR A 21 5.91 -35.29 -12.98
C THR A 21 4.42 -35.07 -12.79
N VAL A 22 3.56 -35.57 -13.68
CA VAL A 22 2.11 -35.43 -13.58
C VAL A 22 1.56 -36.11 -12.33
N SER A 23 2.06 -37.28 -11.98
CA SER A 23 1.63 -38.02 -10.78
C SER A 23 2.04 -37.31 -9.48
N ARG A 24 3.17 -36.61 -9.49
CA ARG A 24 3.64 -35.85 -8.34
C ARG A 24 2.88 -34.50 -8.17
N GLU A 25 2.61 -33.80 -9.26
CA GLU A 25 1.94 -32.50 -9.23
C GLU A 25 0.42 -32.62 -9.07
N PHE A 26 -0.17 -33.69 -9.61
CA PHE A 26 -1.63 -33.91 -9.59
C PHE A 26 -2.00 -35.33 -9.10
N PRO A 27 -1.67 -35.68 -7.85
CA PRO A 27 -1.78 -37.09 -7.38
C PRO A 27 -3.22 -37.64 -7.39
N LEU A 28 -4.25 -36.78 -7.34
CA LEU A 28 -5.66 -37.20 -7.38
C LEU A 28 -6.23 -37.34 -8.80
N TYR A 29 -5.58 -36.77 -9.80
CA TYR A 29 -6.09 -36.68 -11.17
C TYR A 29 -5.09 -37.17 -12.24
N ALA A 30 -3.96 -37.73 -11.81
CA ALA A 30 -2.90 -38.15 -12.72
C ALA A 30 -3.40 -39.12 -13.81
N ASP A 31 -4.19 -40.14 -13.43
CA ASP A 31 -4.73 -41.13 -14.36
C ASP A 31 -5.71 -40.48 -15.36
N GLU A 32 -6.52 -39.52 -14.95
CA GLU A 32 -7.44 -38.78 -15.82
C GLU A 32 -6.71 -37.82 -16.75
N MET A 33 -5.64 -37.21 -16.28
CA MET A 33 -4.81 -36.30 -17.09
C MET A 33 -3.96 -37.04 -18.11
N LEU A 34 -3.51 -38.23 -17.80
CA LEU A 34 -2.68 -39.04 -18.70
C LEU A 34 -3.49 -39.77 -19.75
N ALA A 35 -4.80 -40.02 -19.56
CA ALA A 35 -5.67 -40.77 -20.46
C ALA A 35 -7.01 -40.11 -20.84
N PRO A 36 -7.10 -38.85 -21.25
CA PRO A 36 -8.37 -38.31 -21.73
C PRO A 36 -8.71 -38.86 -23.10
N SER A 37 -9.87 -39.51 -23.19
CA SER A 37 -10.44 -39.84 -24.49
C SER A 37 -10.96 -38.59 -25.21
N ARG A 38 -11.00 -38.60 -26.56
CA ARG A 38 -11.63 -37.55 -27.36
C ARG A 38 -13.04 -37.22 -26.87
N ARG A 39 -13.76 -38.22 -26.40
CA ARG A 39 -15.12 -38.08 -25.90
C ARG A 39 -15.18 -37.31 -24.59
N ASP A 40 -14.20 -37.50 -23.70
CA ASP A 40 -14.12 -36.81 -22.42
C ASP A 40 -13.64 -35.37 -22.61
N PHE A 41 -12.72 -35.13 -23.54
CA PHE A 41 -12.34 -33.78 -23.96
C PHE A 41 -13.53 -33.00 -24.52
N LEU A 42 -14.33 -33.61 -25.40
CA LEU A 42 -15.52 -32.97 -25.98
C LEU A 42 -16.62 -32.78 -24.93
N ARG A 43 -16.75 -33.67 -23.95
CA ARG A 43 -17.65 -33.45 -22.79
C ARG A 43 -17.20 -32.31 -21.91
N LEU A 44 -15.90 -32.25 -21.61
CA LEU A 44 -15.32 -31.18 -20.81
C LEU A 44 -15.48 -29.81 -21.50
N MET A 45 -15.18 -29.76 -22.80
CA MET A 45 -15.35 -28.57 -23.62
C MET A 45 -16.82 -28.18 -23.75
N GLY A 46 -17.74 -29.13 -23.93
CA GLY A 46 -19.18 -28.90 -23.95
C GLY A 46 -19.69 -28.40 -22.60
N ALA A 47 -19.22 -28.94 -21.49
CA ALA A 47 -19.53 -28.51 -20.15
C ALA A 47 -19.00 -27.10 -19.89
N SER A 48 -17.77 -26.80 -20.33
CA SER A 48 -17.17 -25.44 -20.19
C SER A 48 -17.92 -24.40 -21.00
N VAL A 49 -18.34 -24.72 -22.23
CA VAL A 49 -19.17 -23.83 -23.06
C VAL A 49 -20.56 -23.66 -22.48
N ALA A 50 -21.16 -24.72 -21.94
CA ALA A 50 -22.46 -24.64 -21.23
C ALA A 50 -22.34 -23.78 -19.96
N LEU A 51 -21.26 -23.95 -19.19
CA LEU A 51 -21.00 -23.13 -18.00
C LEU A 51 -20.77 -21.66 -18.38
N ALA A 52 -19.98 -21.38 -19.40
CA ALA A 52 -19.78 -20.05 -19.94
C ALA A 52 -21.09 -19.44 -20.47
N GLY A 53 -21.92 -20.23 -21.12
CA GLY A 53 -23.25 -19.80 -21.58
C GLY A 53 -24.21 -19.50 -20.42
N MET A 54 -24.16 -20.27 -19.35
CA MET A 54 -24.99 -20.02 -18.15
C MET A 54 -24.54 -18.78 -17.38
N THR A 55 -23.25 -18.47 -17.35
CA THR A 55 -22.75 -17.23 -16.75
C THR A 55 -22.98 -16.01 -17.64
N ALA A 56 -23.10 -16.17 -18.97
CA ALA A 56 -23.45 -15.09 -19.88
C ALA A 56 -24.92 -14.63 -19.76
N CYS A 57 -25.80 -15.50 -19.22
CA CYS A 57 -27.17 -15.11 -18.85
C CYS A 57 -27.25 -14.45 -17.47
N ARG A 58 -26.22 -13.71 -17.08
CA ARG A 58 -26.28 -12.88 -15.88
C ARG A 58 -27.37 -11.84 -16.08
N ARG A 59 -28.44 -11.95 -15.30
CA ARG A 59 -29.48 -10.92 -15.24
C ARG A 59 -28.77 -9.59 -15.00
N TRP A 60 -28.86 -8.69 -15.95
CA TRP A 60 -28.49 -7.30 -15.74
C TRP A 60 -29.21 -6.84 -14.48
N PRO A 61 -28.53 -6.20 -13.54
CA PRO A 61 -29.24 -5.61 -12.41
C PRO A 61 -30.36 -4.75 -13.00
N THR A 62 -31.59 -4.86 -12.48
CA THR A 62 -32.71 -4.01 -12.84
C THR A 62 -32.37 -2.59 -12.36
N GLU A 63 -31.63 -1.87 -13.17
CA GLU A 63 -31.34 -0.47 -12.92
C GLU A 63 -32.54 0.34 -13.36
N HIS A 64 -33.00 1.24 -12.50
CA HIS A 64 -34.00 2.23 -12.89
C HIS A 64 -33.34 3.19 -13.85
N ILE A 65 -33.78 3.19 -15.12
CA ILE A 65 -33.36 4.19 -16.09
C ILE A 65 -34.02 5.51 -15.70
N VAL A 66 -33.23 6.43 -15.16
CA VAL A 66 -33.68 7.79 -14.84
C VAL A 66 -33.27 8.68 -15.99
N PRO A 67 -34.22 9.30 -16.73
CA PRO A 67 -33.88 10.24 -17.79
C PRO A 67 -33.20 11.48 -17.22
N PHE A 68 -32.30 12.08 -18.01
CA PHE A 68 -31.72 13.36 -17.64
C PHE A 68 -32.81 14.44 -17.57
N ALA A 69 -32.87 15.15 -16.44
CA ALA A 69 -33.67 16.37 -16.36
C ALA A 69 -33.09 17.48 -17.27
N HIS A 70 -31.77 17.49 -17.40
CA HIS A 70 -31.02 18.34 -18.33
C HIS A 70 -29.79 17.57 -18.80
N MET A 71 -29.71 17.26 -20.10
CA MET A 71 -28.55 16.57 -20.65
C MET A 71 -27.40 17.57 -20.78
N PRO A 72 -26.21 17.26 -20.18
CA PRO A 72 -25.05 18.13 -20.34
C PRO A 72 -24.64 18.30 -21.81
N GLU A 73 -24.19 19.50 -22.17
CA GLU A 73 -23.69 19.79 -23.51
C GLU A 73 -22.48 18.91 -23.83
N GLY A 74 -22.43 18.35 -25.02
CA GLY A 74 -21.35 17.45 -25.45
C GLY A 74 -21.41 16.02 -24.88
N TYR A 75 -22.42 15.69 -24.09
CA TYR A 75 -22.62 14.34 -23.61
C TYR A 75 -23.11 13.41 -24.73
N VAL A 76 -22.43 12.27 -24.89
CA VAL A 76 -22.81 11.20 -25.82
C VAL A 76 -23.08 9.93 -25.02
N PRO A 77 -24.29 9.39 -24.98
CA PRO A 77 -24.63 8.16 -24.28
C PRO A 77 -23.71 7.00 -24.70
N GLY A 78 -23.25 6.21 -23.72
CA GLY A 78 -22.34 5.10 -23.95
C GLY A 78 -20.88 5.49 -24.18
N SER A 79 -20.55 6.78 -24.22
CA SER A 79 -19.16 7.25 -24.28
C SER A 79 -18.54 7.32 -22.90
N ALA A 80 -17.30 6.85 -22.78
CA ALA A 80 -16.54 6.96 -21.53
C ALA A 80 -16.17 8.41 -21.22
N LEU A 81 -16.47 8.86 -20.01
CA LEU A 81 -16.00 10.13 -19.46
C LEU A 81 -14.96 9.86 -18.39
N GLN A 82 -13.90 10.66 -18.36
CA GLN A 82 -12.85 10.56 -17.34
C GLN A 82 -12.89 11.77 -16.41
N PHE A 83 -12.90 11.52 -15.13
CA PHE A 83 -12.91 12.53 -14.08
C PHE A 83 -11.63 12.44 -13.25
N ALA A 84 -10.91 13.55 -13.12
CA ALA A 84 -9.80 13.65 -12.20
C ALA A 84 -10.34 13.69 -10.77
N SER A 85 -9.82 12.80 -9.93
CA SER A 85 -10.20 12.67 -8.53
C SER A 85 -8.99 12.33 -7.67
N SER A 86 -9.20 12.14 -6.38
CA SER A 86 -8.18 11.71 -5.43
C SER A 86 -8.70 10.54 -4.60
N PHE A 87 -7.87 9.53 -4.44
CA PHE A 87 -8.10 8.44 -3.51
C PHE A 87 -7.13 8.58 -2.32
N ASP A 88 -7.65 8.52 -1.10
CA ASP A 88 -6.82 8.60 0.11
C ASP A 88 -6.21 7.23 0.41
N VAL A 89 -4.89 7.20 0.63
CA VAL A 89 -4.16 6.00 1.05
C VAL A 89 -3.36 6.37 2.29
N SER A 90 -3.78 5.88 3.44
CA SER A 90 -3.13 6.11 4.73
C SER A 90 -2.87 7.61 4.99
N GLY A 91 -3.85 8.45 4.76
CA GLY A 91 -3.79 9.88 4.98
C GLY A 91 -3.05 10.69 3.90
N ALA A 92 -2.72 10.07 2.76
CA ALA A 92 -2.09 10.76 1.63
C ALA A 92 -2.94 10.64 0.36
N GLY A 93 -3.27 11.76 -0.25
CA GLY A 93 -4.05 11.80 -1.50
C GLY A 93 -3.24 11.29 -2.68
N ARG A 94 -3.78 10.29 -3.38
CA ARG A 94 -3.26 9.78 -4.65
C ARG A 94 -4.16 10.24 -5.78
N GLY A 95 -3.62 10.99 -6.75
CA GLY A 95 -4.40 11.48 -7.88
C GLY A 95 -4.78 10.34 -8.83
N VAL A 96 -6.05 10.25 -9.14
CA VAL A 96 -6.62 9.21 -10.01
C VAL A 96 -7.46 9.81 -11.13
N LEU A 97 -7.65 9.02 -12.17
CA LEU A 97 -8.66 9.23 -13.22
C LEU A 97 -9.73 8.15 -13.05
N VAL A 98 -10.96 8.58 -12.89
CA VAL A 98 -12.12 7.70 -12.77
C VAL A 98 -12.86 7.68 -14.09
N THR A 99 -12.91 6.53 -14.75
CA THR A 99 -13.69 6.33 -15.96
C THR A 99 -15.12 6.00 -15.59
N SER A 100 -16.07 6.73 -16.16
CA SER A 100 -17.49 6.60 -15.92
C SER A 100 -18.24 6.46 -17.25
N PHE A 101 -19.23 5.56 -17.27
CA PHE A 101 -20.21 5.47 -18.34
C PHE A 101 -21.57 5.87 -17.77
N ASP A 102 -22.23 6.81 -18.38
CA ASP A 102 -23.58 7.27 -18.01
C ASP A 102 -23.73 7.57 -16.49
N GLY A 103 -22.68 8.19 -15.90
CA GLY A 103 -22.64 8.51 -14.49
C GLY A 103 -22.22 7.34 -13.58
N ARG A 104 -21.93 6.16 -14.16
CA ARG A 104 -21.50 4.98 -13.42
C ARG A 104 -19.98 4.81 -13.48
N PRO A 105 -19.24 4.99 -12.39
CA PRO A 105 -17.81 4.71 -12.32
C PRO A 105 -17.54 3.22 -12.53
N VAL A 106 -16.62 2.89 -13.45
CA VAL A 106 -16.30 1.49 -13.79
C VAL A 106 -14.83 1.15 -13.68
N LYS A 107 -13.95 2.16 -13.69
CA LYS A 107 -12.50 1.96 -13.64
C LYS A 107 -11.82 3.11 -12.93
N ILE A 108 -10.79 2.79 -12.15
CA ILE A 108 -9.89 3.77 -11.54
C ILE A 108 -8.49 3.54 -12.10
N GLU A 109 -7.86 4.59 -12.59
CA GLU A 109 -6.49 4.58 -13.09
C GLU A 109 -5.70 5.73 -12.46
N GLY A 110 -4.35 5.67 -12.54
CA GLY A 110 -3.52 6.75 -12.05
C GLY A 110 -3.60 7.97 -12.95
N ASN A 111 -3.59 9.16 -12.35
CA ASN A 111 -3.48 10.39 -13.10
C ASN A 111 -2.02 10.58 -13.56
N PRO A 112 -1.72 10.62 -14.87
CA PRO A 112 -0.36 10.81 -15.40
C PRO A 112 0.31 12.12 -14.96
N LEU A 113 -0.50 13.15 -14.68
CA LEU A 113 -0.02 14.47 -14.28
C LEU A 113 0.21 14.58 -12.76
N HIS A 114 -0.20 13.57 -11.99
CA HIS A 114 -0.03 13.60 -10.53
C HIS A 114 1.29 12.91 -10.12
N PRO A 115 2.15 13.57 -9.32
CA PRO A 115 3.50 13.08 -9.02
C PRO A 115 3.54 11.77 -8.21
N ALA A 116 2.48 11.44 -7.47
CA ALA A 116 2.40 10.19 -6.71
C ALA A 116 1.86 9.01 -7.54
N SER A 117 1.11 9.27 -8.61
CA SER A 117 0.49 8.23 -9.45
C SER A 117 1.28 7.97 -10.72
N LEU A 118 1.75 9.04 -11.39
CA LEU A 118 2.50 8.96 -12.65
C LEU A 118 1.80 8.09 -13.73
N GLY A 119 0.47 8.03 -13.71
CA GLY A 119 -0.34 7.22 -14.61
C GLY A 119 -0.58 5.77 -14.16
N ALA A 120 -0.07 5.36 -13.00
CA ALA A 120 -0.25 4.01 -12.47
C ALA A 120 -1.04 4.00 -11.15
N THR A 121 -1.55 2.84 -10.79
CA THR A 121 -2.24 2.59 -9.51
C THR A 121 -1.74 1.28 -8.89
N ASP A 122 -2.09 1.07 -7.63
CA ASP A 122 -1.97 -0.21 -6.95
C ASP A 122 -3.31 -0.99 -6.97
N PRO A 123 -3.30 -2.27 -6.58
CA PRO A 123 -4.50 -3.10 -6.54
C PRO A 123 -5.60 -2.55 -5.62
N THR A 124 -5.24 -1.96 -4.49
CA THR A 124 -6.20 -1.38 -3.52
C THR A 124 -6.94 -0.19 -4.14
N THR A 125 -6.21 0.72 -4.76
CA THR A 125 -6.81 1.88 -5.45
C THR A 125 -7.72 1.42 -6.60
N GLN A 126 -7.33 0.38 -7.36
CA GLN A 126 -8.19 -0.17 -8.42
C GLN A 126 -9.45 -0.82 -7.88
N ALA A 127 -9.32 -1.57 -6.79
CA ALA A 127 -10.44 -2.25 -6.14
C ALA A 127 -11.44 -1.29 -5.49
N ALA A 128 -11.04 -0.07 -5.17
CA ALA A 128 -11.91 0.92 -4.50
C ALA A 128 -13.20 1.24 -5.28
N VAL A 129 -13.22 1.03 -6.61
CA VAL A 129 -14.47 1.16 -7.39
C VAL A 129 -15.54 0.18 -6.94
N LEU A 130 -15.16 -0.99 -6.40
CA LEU A 130 -16.10 -2.02 -5.94
C LEU A 130 -16.87 -1.59 -4.69
N GLU A 131 -16.29 -0.73 -3.86
CA GLU A 131 -16.95 -0.19 -2.66
C GLU A 131 -18.22 0.61 -3.01
N LEU A 132 -18.29 1.18 -4.21
CA LEU A 132 -19.49 1.89 -4.68
C LEU A 132 -20.67 0.95 -4.94
N TYR A 133 -20.39 -0.32 -5.22
CA TYR A 133 -21.35 -1.34 -5.62
C TYR A 133 -21.51 -2.45 -4.59
N ASP A 134 -20.90 -2.28 -3.42
CA ASP A 134 -21.02 -3.23 -2.31
C ASP A 134 -22.49 -3.27 -1.84
N PRO A 135 -23.13 -4.44 -1.81
CA PRO A 135 -24.51 -4.57 -1.35
C PRO A 135 -24.68 -4.20 0.14
N ASP A 136 -23.61 -4.31 0.93
CA ASP A 136 -23.64 -3.97 2.36
C ASP A 136 -23.38 -2.47 2.62
N ARG A 137 -23.16 -1.69 1.56
CA ARG A 137 -22.96 -0.24 1.67
C ARG A 137 -24.22 0.43 2.23
N SER A 138 -24.02 1.40 3.15
CA SER A 138 -25.10 2.25 3.65
C SER A 138 -25.85 2.94 2.52
N VAL A 139 -27.15 2.68 2.39
CA VAL A 139 -28.01 3.30 1.38
C VAL A 139 -28.67 4.59 1.86
N GLY A 140 -28.59 4.91 3.15
CA GLY A 140 -29.21 6.10 3.73
C GLY A 140 -29.01 6.20 5.23
N LEU A 141 -29.70 7.17 5.83
CA LEU A 141 -29.75 7.36 7.27
C LEU A 141 -30.70 6.34 7.93
N LEU A 142 -30.20 5.67 8.95
CA LEU A 142 -30.98 4.73 9.76
C LEU A 142 -30.98 5.22 11.21
N GLU A 143 -32.17 5.39 11.76
CA GLU A 143 -32.37 5.59 13.20
C GLU A 143 -32.65 4.24 13.85
N ARG A 144 -31.72 3.75 14.66
CA ARG A 144 -31.91 2.53 15.43
C ARG A 144 -32.70 2.85 16.69
N GLY A 145 -33.92 2.31 16.78
CA GLY A 145 -34.78 2.38 17.96
C GLY A 145 -34.91 1.00 18.63
N ALA A 146 -36.11 0.62 18.99
CA ALA A 146 -36.42 -0.66 19.58
C ALA A 146 -36.30 -1.87 18.60
N SER A 147 -36.23 -1.62 17.29
CA SER A 147 -36.02 -2.65 16.27
C SER A 147 -34.57 -2.71 15.82
N ALA A 148 -34.06 -3.91 15.60
CA ALA A 148 -32.68 -4.13 15.11
C ALA A 148 -32.43 -3.56 13.69
N GLU A 149 -33.49 -3.51 12.86
CA GLU A 149 -33.38 -3.07 11.47
C GLU A 149 -33.30 -1.54 11.32
N GLY A 150 -33.71 -0.77 12.32
CA GLY A 150 -33.76 0.68 12.26
C GLY A 150 -34.84 1.23 11.30
N ALA A 151 -35.15 2.50 11.42
CA ALA A 151 -36.04 3.23 10.52
C ALA A 151 -35.27 4.16 9.60
N SER A 152 -35.56 4.15 8.30
CA SER A 152 -34.99 5.09 7.34
C SER A 152 -35.42 6.52 7.67
N ARG A 153 -34.48 7.46 7.66
CA ARG A 153 -34.70 8.87 7.98
C ARG A 153 -34.15 9.80 6.89
N ARG A 154 -34.70 11.01 6.84
CA ARG A 154 -34.21 12.09 5.97
C ARG A 154 -33.10 12.88 6.68
N TRP A 155 -32.23 13.52 5.92
CA TRP A 155 -31.17 14.40 6.46
C TRP A 155 -31.73 15.55 7.31
N SER A 156 -32.92 16.09 6.97
CA SER A 156 -33.59 17.13 7.74
C SER A 156 -34.03 16.64 9.13
N GLU A 157 -34.46 15.38 9.23
CA GLU A 157 -34.85 14.77 10.52
C GLU A 157 -33.62 14.51 11.40
N PHE A 158 -32.52 14.06 10.78
CA PHE A 158 -31.23 13.92 11.47
C PHE A 158 -30.72 15.26 11.99
N ALA A 159 -30.73 16.30 11.15
CA ALA A 159 -30.29 17.65 11.55
C ALA A 159 -31.11 18.17 12.75
N LYS A 160 -32.45 17.98 12.71
CA LYS A 160 -33.35 18.39 13.80
C LYS A 160 -33.08 17.60 15.09
N ALA A 161 -32.79 16.29 14.98
CA ALA A 161 -32.45 15.46 16.14
C ALA A 161 -31.09 15.84 16.76
N MET A 162 -30.13 16.23 15.93
CA MET A 162 -28.80 16.63 16.37
C MET A 162 -28.72 18.06 16.94
N GLU A 163 -29.66 18.92 16.60
CA GLU A 163 -29.65 20.33 17.04
C GLU A 163 -29.54 20.51 18.56
N PRO A 164 -30.40 19.86 19.41
CA PRO A 164 -30.28 19.99 20.87
C PRO A 164 -28.96 19.40 21.41
N VAL A 165 -28.45 18.31 20.82
CA VAL A 165 -27.18 17.68 21.20
C VAL A 165 -26.02 18.64 20.94
N LEU A 166 -25.98 19.24 19.75
CA LEU A 166 -24.95 20.21 19.39
C LEU A 166 -25.06 21.51 20.20
N ALA A 167 -26.27 21.94 20.52
CA ALA A 167 -26.48 23.10 21.37
C ALA A 167 -25.92 22.88 22.80
N ALA A 168 -26.17 21.71 23.39
CA ALA A 168 -25.61 21.32 24.68
C ALA A 168 -24.08 21.30 24.68
N HIS A 169 -23.48 20.71 23.63
CA HIS A 169 -22.03 20.69 23.48
C HIS A 169 -21.44 22.08 23.23
N ARG A 170 -22.12 22.96 22.49
CA ARG A 170 -21.69 24.38 22.37
C ARG A 170 -21.70 25.07 23.70
N ALA A 171 -22.74 24.91 24.50
CA ALA A 171 -22.85 25.51 25.82
C ALA A 171 -21.77 25.04 26.80
N SER A 172 -21.35 23.76 26.71
CA SER A 172 -20.29 23.19 27.54
C SER A 172 -18.87 23.41 26.96
N GLY A 173 -18.74 24.01 25.79
CA GLY A 173 -17.49 24.11 25.04
C GLY A 173 -16.98 22.78 24.49
N GLY A 174 -17.87 21.78 24.33
CA GLY A 174 -17.54 20.46 23.83
C GLY A 174 -17.09 19.46 24.89
N THR A 175 -17.35 19.73 26.17
CA THR A 175 -17.02 18.77 27.25
C THR A 175 -17.69 17.42 26.97
N GLY A 176 -16.89 16.32 26.99
CA GLY A 176 -17.36 14.97 26.68
C GLY A 176 -17.56 14.64 25.19
N LEU A 177 -17.44 15.63 24.31
CA LEU A 177 -17.49 15.40 22.87
C LEU A 177 -16.16 14.81 22.39
N ARG A 178 -16.21 13.64 21.76
CA ARG A 178 -15.03 12.91 21.27
C ARG A 178 -15.25 12.55 19.81
N VAL A 179 -14.23 12.79 19.00
CA VAL A 179 -14.20 12.42 17.57
C VAL A 179 -13.05 11.45 17.34
N LEU A 180 -13.37 10.31 16.76
CA LEU A 180 -12.40 9.35 16.22
C LEU A 180 -12.47 9.41 14.70
N ALA A 181 -11.37 9.74 14.07
CA ALA A 181 -11.27 9.90 12.62
C ALA A 181 -10.07 9.14 12.06
N GLU A 182 -10.09 8.86 10.78
CA GLU A 182 -8.89 8.46 10.05
C GLU A 182 -7.96 9.67 9.87
N PRO A 183 -6.63 9.44 9.80
CA PRO A 183 -5.69 10.51 9.48
C PRO A 183 -5.90 11.00 8.07
N SER A 184 -5.84 12.32 7.87
CA SER A 184 -5.98 12.91 6.54
C SER A 184 -5.06 14.10 6.35
N SER A 185 -4.43 14.16 5.17
CA SER A 185 -3.67 15.33 4.72
C SER A 185 -4.51 16.30 3.87
N SER A 186 -5.81 16.08 3.75
CA SER A 186 -6.72 16.95 3.00
C SER A 186 -6.74 18.36 3.59
N PRO A 187 -6.41 19.41 2.84
CA PRO A 187 -6.46 20.79 3.33
C PRO A 187 -7.86 21.18 3.84
N THR A 188 -8.91 20.65 3.22
CA THR A 188 -10.29 20.87 3.65
C THR A 188 -10.56 20.25 5.02
N GLN A 189 -10.13 19.01 5.26
CA GLN A 189 -10.29 18.38 6.57
C GLN A 189 -9.48 19.09 7.65
N VAL A 190 -8.25 19.50 7.35
CA VAL A 190 -7.43 20.29 8.27
C VAL A 190 -8.13 21.59 8.65
N ALA A 191 -8.68 22.33 7.68
CA ALA A 191 -9.43 23.56 7.94
C ALA A 191 -10.72 23.32 8.75
N LEU A 192 -11.47 22.24 8.45
CA LEU A 192 -12.67 21.87 9.21
C LEU A 192 -12.34 21.45 10.64
N ARG A 193 -11.27 20.70 10.84
CA ARG A 193 -10.77 20.34 12.18
C ARG A 193 -10.40 21.56 13.00
N ALA A 194 -9.73 22.55 12.41
CA ALA A 194 -9.41 23.81 13.09
C ALA A 194 -10.69 24.58 13.49
N ARG A 195 -11.69 24.65 12.60
CA ARG A 195 -13.00 25.24 12.90
C ARG A 195 -13.75 24.47 13.99
N PHE A 196 -13.69 23.15 13.97
CA PHE A 196 -14.26 22.30 15.01
C PHE A 196 -13.60 22.56 16.36
N ALA A 197 -12.27 22.59 16.43
CA ALA A 197 -11.53 22.88 17.67
C ALA A 197 -11.85 24.28 18.22
N ALA A 198 -12.04 25.29 17.36
CA ALA A 198 -12.46 26.62 17.78
C ALA A 198 -13.89 26.62 18.33
N ALA A 199 -14.81 25.86 17.73
CA ALA A 199 -16.21 25.78 18.19
C ALA A 199 -16.38 24.94 19.47
N PHE A 200 -15.50 23.94 19.67
CA PHE A 200 -15.54 22.99 20.78
C PHE A 200 -14.16 22.82 21.44
N PRO A 201 -13.69 23.86 22.18
CA PRO A 201 -12.30 23.90 22.68
C PRO A 201 -11.99 22.82 23.75
N LYS A 202 -13.02 22.20 24.33
CA LYS A 202 -12.87 21.10 25.29
C LYS A 202 -13.16 19.71 24.67
N ALA A 203 -13.45 19.66 23.39
CA ALA A 203 -13.64 18.38 22.68
C ALA A 203 -12.29 17.70 22.43
N SER A 204 -12.32 16.38 22.34
CA SER A 204 -11.14 15.59 21.97
C SER A 204 -11.28 15.12 20.51
N TRP A 205 -10.26 15.39 19.70
CA TRP A 205 -10.14 14.86 18.33
C TRP A 205 -8.96 13.90 18.27
N VAL A 206 -9.22 12.65 17.94
CA VAL A 206 -8.23 11.59 17.85
C VAL A 206 -8.23 11.02 16.45
N GLU A 207 -7.05 10.87 15.89
CA GLU A 207 -6.83 10.14 14.64
C GLU A 207 -6.23 8.77 14.92
N TRP A 208 -6.70 7.78 14.19
CA TRP A 208 -6.21 6.41 14.33
C TRP A 208 -6.18 5.69 12.98
N ASP A 209 -5.07 4.98 12.75
CA ASP A 209 -4.85 4.09 11.63
C ASP A 209 -4.19 2.81 12.16
N PRO A 210 -4.74 1.61 11.90
CA PRO A 210 -4.12 0.34 12.32
C PRO A 210 -2.76 0.09 11.67
N LEU A 211 -2.53 0.63 10.48
CA LEU A 211 -1.26 0.51 9.72
C LEU A 211 -0.36 1.73 9.93
N THR A 212 -0.29 2.19 11.17
CA THR A 212 0.45 3.42 11.51
C THR A 212 1.95 3.32 11.23
N ARG A 213 2.54 4.47 10.87
CA ARG A 213 3.99 4.68 10.78
C ARG A 213 4.56 5.47 11.96
N ASP A 214 3.97 5.31 13.13
CA ASP A 214 4.37 6.03 14.33
C ASP A 214 5.84 5.78 14.72
N ALA A 215 6.34 4.55 14.53
CA ALA A 215 7.74 4.22 14.79
C ALA A 215 8.70 4.97 13.85
N GLU A 216 8.36 5.07 12.56
CA GLU A 216 9.14 5.87 11.60
C GLU A 216 9.10 7.35 11.98
N ARG A 217 7.92 7.91 12.28
CA ARG A 217 7.76 9.30 12.71
C ARG A 217 8.60 9.62 13.96
N GLU A 218 8.52 8.76 14.97
CA GLU A 218 9.30 8.94 16.21
C GLU A 218 10.81 8.79 15.95
N GLY A 219 11.22 7.83 15.15
CA GLY A 219 12.63 7.65 14.77
C GLY A 219 13.21 8.87 14.06
N LEU A 220 12.45 9.44 13.12
CA LEU A 220 12.84 10.66 12.44
C LEU A 220 12.85 11.87 13.38
N ARG A 221 11.90 11.95 14.32
CA ARG A 221 11.90 12.96 15.37
C ARG A 221 13.16 12.89 16.26
N LEU A 222 13.58 11.67 16.60
CA LEU A 222 14.84 11.46 17.35
C LEU A 222 16.06 11.91 16.54
N ALA A 223 16.10 11.61 15.24
CA ALA A 223 17.23 11.96 14.38
C ALA A 223 17.34 13.46 14.09
N PHE A 224 16.22 14.16 13.94
CA PHE A 224 16.15 15.56 13.51
C PHE A 224 15.70 16.54 14.60
N SER A 225 15.39 16.06 15.80
CA SER A 225 14.80 16.83 16.91
C SER A 225 13.48 17.54 16.57
N ARG A 226 12.85 17.13 15.47
CA ARG A 226 11.55 17.61 14.99
C ARG A 226 10.88 16.55 14.12
N PRO A 227 9.55 16.50 14.05
CA PRO A 227 8.85 15.57 13.19
C PRO A 227 9.03 15.95 11.72
N VAL A 228 9.54 14.99 10.93
CA VAL A 228 9.72 15.12 9.49
C VAL A 228 9.20 13.86 8.77
N ARG A 229 8.93 14.00 7.49
CA ARG A 229 8.57 12.89 6.59
C ARG A 229 9.73 12.60 5.65
N ARG A 230 10.09 11.34 5.54
CA ARG A 230 11.07 10.83 4.58
C ARG A 230 10.46 10.73 3.18
N HIS A 231 11.22 11.14 2.18
CA HIS A 231 10.94 10.93 0.77
C HIS A 231 12.16 10.30 0.10
N LEU A 232 11.93 9.20 -0.62
CA LEU A 232 12.98 8.52 -1.38
C LEU A 232 12.79 8.79 -2.87
N ASP A 233 13.88 9.12 -3.53
CA ASP A 233 13.95 9.26 -4.98
C ASP A 233 14.85 8.16 -5.53
N LEU A 234 14.28 6.99 -5.82
CA LEU A 234 15.04 5.85 -6.35
C LEU A 234 15.62 6.14 -7.74
N GLY A 235 15.09 7.09 -8.48
CA GLY A 235 15.67 7.51 -9.76
C GLY A 235 17.04 8.18 -9.62
N ARG A 236 17.39 8.61 -8.40
CA ARG A 236 18.70 9.20 -8.07
C ARG A 236 19.60 8.25 -7.28
N ALA A 237 19.16 7.02 -7.04
CA ALA A 237 19.93 6.04 -6.29
C ALA A 237 20.68 5.08 -7.22
N ASP A 238 21.90 4.71 -6.85
CA ASP A 238 22.67 3.62 -7.47
C ASP A 238 22.61 2.35 -6.63
N VAL A 239 22.54 2.50 -5.30
CA VAL A 239 22.42 1.38 -4.35
C VAL A 239 21.32 1.66 -3.34
N VAL A 240 20.46 0.68 -3.15
CA VAL A 240 19.36 0.72 -2.18
C VAL A 240 19.48 -0.48 -1.25
N ALA A 241 19.49 -0.25 0.06
CA ALA A 241 19.42 -1.27 1.09
C ALA A 241 18.08 -1.16 1.86
N SER A 242 17.22 -2.14 1.67
CA SER A 242 15.92 -2.25 2.33
C SER A 242 16.00 -3.21 3.52
N PHE A 243 15.46 -2.81 4.65
CA PHE A 243 15.37 -3.60 5.89
C PHE A 243 13.89 -3.79 6.25
N ASP A 244 13.30 -4.93 5.88
CA ASP A 244 11.86 -5.22 5.99
C ASP A 244 10.98 -4.06 5.46
N CYS A 245 11.45 -3.35 4.44
CA CYS A 245 10.75 -2.23 3.85
C CYS A 245 10.32 -2.59 2.41
N ASP A 246 9.07 -2.92 2.20
CA ASP A 246 8.59 -3.23 0.86
C ASP A 246 8.37 -1.94 0.04
N LEU A 247 9.48 -1.41 -0.48
CA LEU A 247 9.53 -0.17 -1.26
C LEU A 247 8.69 -0.23 -2.52
N LEU A 248 8.55 -1.42 -3.12
CA LEU A 248 7.87 -1.60 -4.40
C LEU A 248 6.36 -1.85 -4.26
N PHE A 249 5.87 -2.08 -3.02
CA PHE A 249 4.46 -2.35 -2.79
C PHE A 249 3.84 -1.59 -1.62
N ASP A 250 4.36 -1.74 -0.39
CA ASP A 250 3.73 -1.23 0.84
C ASP A 250 4.17 0.20 1.22
N ASP A 251 5.21 0.74 0.59
CA ASP A 251 5.62 2.12 0.83
C ASP A 251 4.61 3.11 0.20
N PRO A 252 4.27 4.24 0.86
CA PRO A 252 3.36 5.25 0.30
C PRO A 252 3.77 5.78 -1.07
N GLN A 253 5.06 5.71 -1.42
CA GLN A 253 5.61 6.10 -2.70
C GLN A 253 5.87 4.90 -3.64
N SER A 254 5.33 3.72 -3.34
CA SER A 254 5.61 2.46 -4.04
C SER A 254 5.45 2.54 -5.57
N ILE A 255 4.45 3.28 -6.06
CA ILE A 255 4.25 3.46 -7.52
C ILE A 255 5.44 4.20 -8.15
N ALA A 256 5.89 5.29 -7.53
CA ALA A 256 7.05 6.03 -8.01
C ALA A 256 8.34 5.19 -7.90
N HIS A 257 8.48 4.45 -6.81
CA HIS A 257 9.61 3.53 -6.59
C HIS A 257 9.63 2.40 -7.62
N ALA A 258 8.49 1.73 -7.86
CA ALA A 258 8.39 0.68 -8.86
C ALA A 258 8.69 1.18 -10.27
N ARG A 259 8.23 2.39 -10.61
CA ARG A 259 8.54 3.01 -11.90
C ARG A 259 10.04 3.31 -12.04
N ALA A 260 10.66 3.93 -11.05
CA ALA A 260 12.10 4.23 -11.06
C ALA A 260 12.94 2.94 -11.13
N TRP A 261 12.55 1.92 -10.35
CA TRP A 261 13.12 0.59 -10.41
C TRP A 261 13.04 -0.02 -11.81
N ALA A 262 11.84 -0.09 -12.40
CA ALA A 262 11.63 -0.64 -13.73
C ALA A 262 12.41 0.13 -14.82
N GLN A 263 12.51 1.46 -14.71
CA GLN A 263 13.29 2.28 -15.64
C GLN A 263 14.78 1.97 -15.55
N SER A 264 15.32 1.79 -14.33
CA SER A 264 16.75 1.45 -14.14
C SER A 264 17.13 0.08 -14.74
N ARG A 265 16.15 -0.84 -14.90
CA ARG A 265 16.37 -2.18 -15.46
C ARG A 265 16.27 -2.24 -16.99
N ARG A 266 15.88 -1.18 -17.67
CA ARG A 266 15.71 -1.17 -19.14
C ARG A 266 16.99 -1.02 -19.94
N GLY A 267 18.15 -0.89 -19.30
CA GLY A 267 19.45 -0.91 -19.96
C GLY A 267 19.75 0.27 -20.91
N ALA A 268 18.89 1.28 -20.98
CA ALA A 268 19.05 2.42 -21.89
C ALA A 268 20.04 3.45 -21.32
N GLY A 269 21.32 3.06 -21.18
CA GLY A 269 22.41 4.01 -20.94
C GLY A 269 22.58 4.53 -19.51
N GLY A 270 21.89 3.95 -18.52
CA GLY A 270 21.98 4.33 -17.10
C GLY A 270 22.63 3.27 -16.22
N THR A 271 23.08 3.68 -15.04
CA THR A 271 23.53 2.75 -13.99
C THR A 271 22.31 2.00 -13.44
N MET A 272 22.37 0.69 -13.46
CA MET A 272 21.32 -0.16 -12.89
C MET A 272 21.34 -0.07 -11.36
N ILE A 273 20.21 0.26 -10.74
CA ILE A 273 20.11 0.28 -9.27
C ILE A 273 20.42 -1.10 -8.73
N ARG A 274 21.35 -1.19 -7.79
CA ARG A 274 21.61 -2.41 -7.02
C ARG A 274 20.75 -2.42 -5.78
N LEU A 275 19.87 -3.43 -5.66
CA LEU A 275 18.94 -3.56 -4.55
C LEU A 275 19.36 -4.69 -3.61
N TRP A 276 19.62 -4.34 -2.37
CA TRP A 276 19.79 -5.23 -1.25
C TRP A 276 18.49 -5.27 -0.43
N SER A 277 18.04 -6.48 -0.06
CA SER A 277 16.90 -6.67 0.84
C SER A 277 17.28 -7.56 2.00
N VAL A 278 17.11 -7.04 3.21
CA VAL A 278 17.21 -7.80 4.47
C VAL A 278 15.79 -7.89 5.01
N GLU A 279 15.20 -9.09 5.01
CA GLU A 279 13.78 -9.21 5.31
C GLU A 279 13.41 -10.57 5.95
N THR A 280 12.28 -10.56 6.62
CA THR A 280 11.74 -11.73 7.31
C THR A 280 10.93 -12.62 6.35
N THR A 281 10.02 -12.01 5.62
CA THR A 281 9.16 -12.67 4.62
C THR A 281 9.53 -12.19 3.23
N LEU A 282 9.33 -13.02 2.23
CA LEU A 282 9.57 -12.63 0.84
C LEU A 282 8.54 -11.58 0.42
N SER A 283 9.02 -10.35 0.26
CA SER A 283 8.25 -9.21 -0.25
C SER A 283 8.42 -9.04 -1.77
N LEU A 284 7.65 -8.14 -2.40
CA LEU A 284 7.90 -7.76 -3.80
C LEU A 284 9.27 -7.12 -3.96
N THR A 285 9.70 -6.31 -3.00
CA THR A 285 11.06 -5.73 -2.97
C THR A 285 12.12 -6.81 -2.85
N GLY A 286 11.93 -7.80 -1.97
CA GLY A 286 12.88 -8.90 -1.82
C GLY A 286 12.92 -9.83 -3.02
N GLY A 287 11.77 -10.06 -3.68
CA GLY A 287 11.70 -10.83 -4.92
C GLY A 287 12.37 -10.13 -6.12
N ALA A 288 12.42 -8.80 -6.10
CA ALA A 288 13.09 -7.99 -7.13
C ALA A 288 14.56 -7.68 -6.80
N ALA A 289 15.03 -8.01 -5.58
CA ALA A 289 16.35 -7.65 -5.10
C ALA A 289 17.46 -8.44 -5.80
N ASP A 290 18.60 -7.78 -6.05
CA ASP A 290 19.81 -8.44 -6.55
C ASP A 290 20.44 -9.32 -5.46
N HIS A 291 20.30 -8.90 -4.21
CA HIS A 291 20.83 -9.62 -3.05
C HIS A 291 19.78 -9.62 -1.92
N ARG A 292 19.37 -10.80 -1.52
CA ARG A 292 18.41 -10.99 -0.43
C ARG A 292 19.05 -11.72 0.74
N ILE A 293 18.85 -11.18 1.94
CA ILE A 293 19.28 -11.78 3.22
C ILE A 293 18.01 -12.06 4.05
N ALA A 294 17.62 -13.33 4.14
CA ALA A 294 16.50 -13.74 4.96
C ALA A 294 16.93 -13.85 6.42
N VAL A 295 16.25 -13.16 7.32
CA VAL A 295 16.54 -13.14 8.76
C VAL A 295 15.24 -13.16 9.57
N LYS A 296 15.32 -13.56 10.85
CA LYS A 296 14.20 -13.42 11.77
C LYS A 296 13.90 -11.93 12.02
N SER A 297 12.63 -11.57 12.23
CA SER A 297 12.21 -10.17 12.42
C SER A 297 12.99 -9.43 13.51
N GLY A 298 13.23 -10.07 14.66
CA GLY A 298 14.03 -9.48 15.72
C GLY A 298 15.50 -9.23 15.36
N LEU A 299 16.02 -9.83 14.27
CA LEU A 299 17.40 -9.64 13.81
C LEU A 299 17.53 -8.56 12.74
N VAL A 300 16.46 -8.08 12.16
CA VAL A 300 16.50 -7.02 11.13
C VAL A 300 17.12 -5.72 11.69
N PRO A 301 16.71 -5.20 12.87
CA PRO A 301 17.38 -4.05 13.48
C PRO A 301 18.84 -4.32 13.85
N VAL A 302 19.16 -5.56 14.21
CA VAL A 302 20.55 -5.97 14.50
C VAL A 302 21.39 -5.97 13.23
N ALA A 303 20.88 -6.51 12.12
CA ALA A 303 21.54 -6.48 10.83
C ALA A 303 21.83 -5.04 10.37
N LEU A 304 20.86 -4.12 10.56
CA LEU A 304 21.06 -2.69 10.32
C LEU A 304 22.17 -2.11 11.21
N GLY A 305 22.19 -2.46 12.51
CA GLY A 305 23.26 -2.05 13.43
C GLY A 305 24.63 -2.59 13.03
N ARG A 306 24.70 -3.86 12.58
CA ARG A 306 25.93 -4.47 12.06
C ARG A 306 26.41 -3.82 10.77
N LEU A 307 25.50 -3.43 9.88
CA LEU A 307 25.82 -2.64 8.72
C LEU A 307 26.37 -1.25 9.12
N ALA A 308 25.70 -0.56 10.02
CA ALA A 308 26.11 0.76 10.50
C ALA A 308 27.51 0.73 11.13
N GLU A 309 27.81 -0.30 11.91
CA GLU A 309 29.13 -0.49 12.53
C GLU A 309 30.23 -0.64 11.46
N ARG A 310 29.97 -1.41 10.40
CA ARG A 310 30.90 -1.54 9.26
C ARG A 310 31.13 -0.22 8.54
N LEU A 311 30.05 0.52 8.26
CA LEU A 311 30.12 1.84 7.64
C LEU A 311 30.89 2.84 8.51
N LYS A 312 30.67 2.83 9.84
CA LYS A 312 31.42 3.67 10.77
C LYS A 312 32.93 3.33 10.77
N ARG A 313 33.26 2.04 10.79
CA ARG A 313 34.65 1.56 10.71
C ARG A 313 35.33 2.00 9.39
N ALA A 314 34.55 2.13 8.33
CA ALA A 314 35.00 2.65 7.03
C ALA A 314 34.99 4.20 6.93
N GLY A 315 34.79 4.91 8.05
CA GLY A 315 34.87 6.36 8.12
C GLY A 315 33.57 7.12 7.83
N VAL A 316 32.39 6.45 7.84
CA VAL A 316 31.10 7.14 7.81
C VAL A 316 30.85 7.75 9.18
N PRO A 317 30.52 9.05 9.30
CA PRO A 317 30.23 9.70 10.57
C PRO A 317 28.91 9.18 11.16
N LEU A 318 29.00 8.29 12.12
CA LEU A 318 27.86 7.68 12.82
C LEU A 318 28.05 7.76 14.34
N PRO A 319 26.95 7.75 15.13
CA PRO A 319 27.00 7.81 16.58
C PRO A 319 27.82 6.67 17.20
N SER A 320 28.39 6.90 18.41
CA SER A 320 29.19 5.90 19.14
C SER A 320 28.41 4.66 19.55
N GLU A 321 27.12 4.81 19.77
CA GLU A 321 26.19 3.73 20.15
C GLU A 321 26.14 2.58 19.15
N VAL A 322 26.56 2.84 17.92
CA VAL A 322 26.66 1.82 16.86
C VAL A 322 27.73 0.76 17.17
N ASP A 323 28.77 1.11 17.91
CA ASP A 323 29.91 0.23 18.21
C ASP A 323 29.48 -1.03 18.98
N ARG A 324 28.43 -0.96 19.77
CA ARG A 324 27.86 -2.10 20.50
C ARG A 324 27.43 -3.27 19.60
N PHE A 325 27.12 -3.00 18.34
CA PHE A 325 26.72 -4.04 17.40
C PHE A 325 27.92 -4.86 16.90
N GLY A 326 29.15 -4.36 17.04
CA GLY A 326 30.36 -5.06 16.64
C GLY A 326 30.58 -6.40 17.36
N SER A 327 30.08 -6.55 18.59
CA SER A 327 30.17 -7.78 19.39
C SER A 327 28.92 -8.65 19.35
N HIS A 328 27.89 -8.29 18.59
CA HIS A 328 26.64 -9.08 18.51
C HIS A 328 26.91 -10.42 17.80
N ALA A 329 26.31 -11.50 18.34
CA ALA A 329 26.49 -12.87 17.81
C ALA A 329 25.99 -13.07 16.37
N PHE A 330 24.96 -12.30 15.95
CA PHE A 330 24.52 -12.31 14.55
C PHE A 330 25.54 -11.57 13.69
N ASP A 331 26.04 -12.27 12.69
CA ASP A 331 26.90 -11.71 11.66
C ASP A 331 26.66 -12.42 10.32
N ASP A 332 26.50 -11.65 9.25
CA ASP A 332 26.35 -12.16 7.91
C ASP A 332 27.42 -11.50 7.02
N PRO A 333 28.31 -12.29 6.38
CA PRO A 333 29.40 -11.74 5.56
C PRO A 333 28.93 -10.94 4.35
N ARG A 334 27.67 -11.11 3.95
CA ARG A 334 27.09 -10.29 2.87
C ARG A 334 26.91 -8.82 3.26
N LEU A 335 26.87 -8.52 4.57
CA LEU A 335 26.82 -7.13 5.06
C LEU A 335 28.11 -6.37 4.74
N ASP A 336 29.27 -7.04 4.61
CA ASP A 336 30.51 -6.40 4.17
C ASP A 336 30.42 -5.92 2.73
N ARG A 337 29.83 -6.74 1.86
CA ARG A 337 29.60 -6.37 0.45
C ARG A 337 28.54 -5.25 0.33
N MET A 338 27.47 -5.34 1.11
CA MET A 338 26.46 -4.27 1.17
C MET A 338 27.08 -2.94 1.62
N ALA A 339 27.94 -2.96 2.65
CA ALA A 339 28.65 -1.78 3.11
C ALA A 339 29.56 -1.20 2.03
N ALA A 340 30.32 -2.07 1.32
CA ALA A 340 31.19 -1.64 0.22
C ALA A 340 30.39 -1.01 -0.94
N ASP A 341 29.27 -1.60 -1.32
CA ASP A 341 28.37 -1.06 -2.35
C ASP A 341 27.82 0.32 -1.96
N LEU A 342 27.34 0.47 -0.71
CA LEU A 342 26.82 1.74 -0.20
C LEU A 342 27.91 2.84 -0.15
N LEU A 343 29.13 2.47 0.22
CA LEU A 343 30.29 3.39 0.22
C LEU A 343 30.67 3.82 -1.19
N ALA A 344 30.70 2.89 -2.15
CA ALA A 344 30.97 3.20 -3.56
C ALA A 344 29.92 4.12 -4.17
N ALA A 345 28.67 3.99 -3.70
CA ALA A 345 27.54 4.81 -4.13
C ALA A 345 27.32 6.06 -3.25
N ARG A 346 28.33 6.53 -2.49
CA ARG A 346 28.18 7.70 -1.61
C ARG A 346 27.55 8.88 -2.37
N GLY A 347 26.58 9.55 -1.75
CA GLY A 347 25.75 10.57 -2.39
C GLY A 347 24.53 10.03 -3.13
N ARG A 348 24.54 8.76 -3.53
CA ARG A 348 23.49 8.08 -4.32
C ARG A 348 23.08 6.73 -3.70
N ALA A 349 23.36 6.55 -2.42
CA ALA A 349 22.97 5.38 -1.62
C ALA A 349 21.71 5.67 -0.80
N VAL A 350 20.85 4.67 -0.64
CA VAL A 350 19.63 4.75 0.16
C VAL A 350 19.57 3.59 1.15
N VAL A 351 19.30 3.88 2.41
CA VAL A 351 18.95 2.89 3.44
C VAL A 351 17.53 3.17 3.94
N ALA A 352 16.66 2.17 3.83
CA ALA A 352 15.26 2.26 4.23
C ALA A 352 14.90 1.15 5.23
N VAL A 353 14.05 1.47 6.20
CA VAL A 353 13.55 0.55 7.23
C VAL A 353 12.02 0.50 7.16
N GLY A 354 11.45 -0.69 7.26
CA GLY A 354 10.01 -0.92 7.26
C GLY A 354 9.31 -0.44 8.53
N PRO A 355 8.02 -0.11 8.44
CA PRO A 355 7.27 0.56 9.52
C PRO A 355 7.11 -0.27 10.79
N ALA A 356 7.25 -1.58 10.71
CA ALA A 356 7.10 -2.48 11.86
C ALA A 356 8.29 -2.44 12.84
N HIS A 357 9.39 -1.79 12.46
CA HIS A 357 10.60 -1.76 13.27
C HIS A 357 10.62 -0.59 14.28
N PRO A 358 11.39 -0.73 15.39
CA PRO A 358 11.45 0.31 16.42
C PRO A 358 11.95 1.65 15.89
N ALA A 359 11.55 2.73 16.55
CA ALA A 359 11.96 4.10 16.23
C ALA A 359 13.49 4.28 16.12
N ALA A 360 14.26 3.59 16.98
CA ALA A 360 15.73 3.61 16.92
C ALA A 360 16.30 3.10 15.58
N ALA A 361 15.64 2.12 14.94
CA ALA A 361 16.09 1.62 13.63
C ALA A 361 15.88 2.68 12.53
N HIS A 362 14.77 3.40 12.56
CA HIS A 362 14.51 4.50 11.64
C HIS A 362 15.47 5.68 11.86
N ALA A 363 15.76 6.00 13.12
CA ALA A 363 16.75 7.02 13.45
C ALA A 363 18.15 6.63 12.93
N LEU A 364 18.53 5.36 13.08
CA LEU A 364 19.81 4.84 12.58
C LEU A 364 19.88 4.89 11.05
N ALA A 365 18.81 4.50 10.34
CA ALA A 365 18.75 4.60 8.88
C ALA A 365 18.90 6.07 8.42
N ALA A 366 18.25 7.01 9.11
CA ALA A 366 18.41 8.44 8.84
C ALA A 366 19.87 8.90 9.05
N ALA A 367 20.50 8.47 10.13
CA ALA A 367 21.93 8.77 10.40
C ALA A 367 22.86 8.17 9.33
N ILE A 368 22.61 6.93 8.87
CA ILE A 368 23.37 6.32 7.78
C ILE A 368 23.21 7.12 6.48
N ASN A 369 21.98 7.47 6.11
CA ASN A 369 21.71 8.26 4.90
C ASN A 369 22.41 9.64 4.96
N ALA A 370 22.39 10.29 6.11
CA ALA A 370 23.11 11.56 6.34
C ALA A 370 24.63 11.37 6.24
N GLY A 371 25.17 10.34 6.90
CA GLY A 371 26.60 10.03 6.88
C GLY A 371 27.12 9.64 5.50
N LEU A 372 26.28 9.04 4.66
CA LEU A 372 26.55 8.76 3.24
C LEU A 372 26.29 9.98 2.34
N SER A 373 25.83 11.10 2.89
CA SER A 373 25.47 12.32 2.14
C SER A 373 24.45 12.06 1.03
N SER A 374 23.46 11.21 1.28
CA SER A 374 22.51 10.75 0.27
C SER A 374 21.68 11.89 -0.32
N GLY A 375 21.87 12.19 -1.59
CA GLY A 375 21.02 13.11 -2.37
C GLY A 375 19.74 12.47 -2.89
N ALA A 376 19.57 11.16 -2.70
CA ALA A 376 18.35 10.41 -3.04
C ALA A 376 17.34 10.35 -1.89
N VAL A 377 17.68 10.85 -0.71
CA VAL A 377 16.79 10.92 0.46
C VAL A 377 16.56 12.38 0.84
N ARG A 378 15.31 12.76 0.93
CA ARG A 378 14.88 14.10 1.34
C ARG A 378 13.93 14.00 2.53
N TYR A 379 13.98 15.00 3.40
CA TYR A 379 13.11 15.13 4.55
C TYR A 379 12.32 16.44 4.46
N THR A 380 11.01 16.38 4.71
CA THR A 380 10.13 17.56 4.70
C THR A 380 9.39 17.64 6.01
N ASP A 381 8.98 18.83 6.39
CA ASP A 381 8.13 19.02 7.56
C ASP A 381 6.79 18.30 7.38
N VAL A 382 6.22 17.86 8.49
CA VAL A 382 4.87 17.28 8.51
C VAL A 382 3.83 18.37 8.75
N PRO A 383 2.62 18.27 8.19
CA PRO A 383 1.57 19.28 8.37
C PRO A 383 1.01 19.33 9.79
N ASP A 384 1.21 18.29 10.60
CA ASP A 384 0.67 18.10 11.95
C ASP A 384 1.78 17.71 12.94
N PRO A 385 2.71 18.63 13.28
CA PRO A 385 3.88 18.32 14.09
C PRO A 385 3.54 17.78 15.48
N ASP A 386 2.45 18.25 16.06
CA ASP A 386 2.02 17.93 17.43
C ASP A 386 1.10 16.70 17.53
N ARG A 387 0.83 16.03 16.43
CA ARG A 387 -0.01 14.82 16.43
C ARG A 387 0.59 13.75 17.35
N PRO A 388 -0.19 13.26 18.34
CA PRO A 388 0.28 12.16 19.19
C PRO A 388 0.37 10.84 18.38
N PRO A 389 1.17 9.86 18.83
CA PRO A 389 1.14 8.52 18.26
C PRO A 389 -0.27 7.94 18.29
N HIS A 390 -0.68 7.28 17.21
CA HIS A 390 -2.06 6.76 17.04
C HIS A 390 -2.47 5.83 18.17
N ALA A 391 -1.60 4.86 18.54
CA ALA A 391 -1.89 3.92 19.61
C ALA A 391 -2.10 4.64 20.96
N LYS A 392 -1.28 5.65 21.28
CA LYS A 392 -1.43 6.43 22.49
C LYS A 392 -2.72 7.27 22.46
N ALA A 393 -3.02 7.88 21.31
CA ALA A 393 -4.19 8.73 21.15
C ALA A 393 -5.51 7.94 21.34
N VAL A 394 -5.60 6.74 20.77
CA VAL A 394 -6.81 5.90 20.91
C VAL A 394 -7.00 5.39 22.34
N LEU A 395 -5.92 5.08 23.03
CA LEU A 395 -5.98 4.69 24.45
C LEU A 395 -6.49 5.85 25.35
N THR A 396 -6.05 7.08 25.07
CA THR A 396 -6.57 8.25 25.78
C THR A 396 -8.04 8.54 25.47
N LEU A 397 -8.56 8.09 24.35
CA LEU A 397 -9.98 8.22 24.01
C LEU A 397 -10.85 7.26 24.85
N ALA A 398 -10.32 6.09 25.20
CA ALA A 398 -11.03 5.05 25.95
C ALA A 398 -11.16 5.36 27.45
N HIS A 399 -10.31 6.21 27.98
CA HIS A 399 -10.33 6.71 29.38
C HIS A 399 -11.04 8.06 29.46
#